data_b85c9ec2294084ae02595842db4ec2ad
#
_entry.id   b85c9ec2294084ae02595842db4ec2ad
#
_cell.length_a   1.000
_cell.length_b   1.000
_cell.length_c   1.000
_cell.angle_alpha   90.00
_cell.angle_beta   90.00
_cell.angle_gamma   90.00
#
_symmetry.space_group_name_H-M   'P 1'
#
loop_
_entity.id
_entity.type
_entity.pdbx_description
1 polymer ?
#
loop_
_entity_poly.entity_id
_entity_poly.type
_entity_poly.pdbx_seq_one_letter_code
_entity_poly.pdbx_strand_id
1 'polypeptide(L)'
;LTNYIEGRKSNLTYDKRLRTYLRGKNFRPRYFQPDAADYFAQLQAVEHDLVAEKQSWISFFPDYAATPIPARGVDPEVLREVLSAIQEKSALQITYQSMSRPEPTARWIAPHAIGFDGFRWHTRAFCKTDEVFKNFLLSRTLQTHGVEASGVMDEADADWQEHVTL
;
A
#
# COMPACT_ATOMS: atom_id res chain seq x y z
N LEU A 1 -11.93 -32.38 4.74
CA LEU A 1 -12.09 -32.14 3.29
C LEU A 1 -13.19 -33.03 2.72
N THR A 2 -13.19 -34.32 3.01
CA THR A 2 -14.13 -35.32 2.46
C THR A 2 -15.59 -34.92 2.66
N ASN A 3 -15.99 -34.51 3.88
CA ASN A 3 -17.35 -34.05 4.17
C ASN A 3 -17.75 -32.71 3.48
N TYR A 4 -16.77 -31.95 3.01
CA TYR A 4 -17.01 -30.73 2.25
C TYR A 4 -17.23 -31.01 0.77
N ILE A 5 -16.58 -32.05 0.25
CA ILE A 5 -16.58 -32.44 -1.16
C ILE A 5 -17.70 -33.44 -1.46
N GLU A 6 -17.91 -34.47 -0.58
CA GLU A 6 -18.70 -35.66 -0.81
C GLU A 6 -19.99 -35.71 0.03
N GLY A 7 -20.84 -34.74 -0.04
CA GLY A 7 -22.16 -34.81 0.60
C GLY A 7 -23.28 -34.73 -0.44
N ARG A 8 -24.54 -35.14 -0.05
CA ARG A 8 -25.74 -34.97 -0.88
C ARG A 8 -25.97 -33.54 -1.40
N LYS A 9 -25.19 -32.58 -0.92
CA LYS A 9 -25.10 -31.18 -1.36
C LYS A 9 -23.63 -30.82 -1.52
N SER A 10 -22.93 -31.50 -2.44
CA SER A 10 -21.52 -31.27 -2.66
C SER A 10 -21.26 -29.79 -2.98
N ASN A 11 -20.38 -29.16 -2.21
CA ASN A 11 -19.93 -27.80 -2.46
C ASN A 11 -19.07 -27.75 -3.73
N LEU A 12 -18.39 -28.85 -4.04
CA LEU A 12 -17.43 -28.93 -5.15
C LEU A 12 -17.81 -30.10 -6.05
N THR A 13 -17.54 -29.94 -7.35
CA THR A 13 -17.67 -30.97 -8.38
C THR A 13 -16.32 -31.12 -9.06
N TYR A 14 -15.79 -32.35 -9.14
CA TYR A 14 -14.56 -32.60 -9.84
C TYR A 14 -14.77 -32.61 -11.36
N ASP A 15 -14.08 -31.75 -12.06
CA ASP A 15 -14.03 -31.74 -13.53
C ASP A 15 -12.84 -32.58 -14.01
N LYS A 16 -13.12 -33.71 -14.64
CA LYS A 16 -12.12 -34.65 -15.14
C LYS A 16 -11.28 -34.08 -16.31
N ARG A 17 -11.86 -33.16 -17.08
CA ARG A 17 -11.20 -32.55 -18.23
C ARG A 17 -10.18 -31.49 -17.79
N LEU A 18 -10.59 -30.64 -16.85
CA LEU A 18 -9.74 -29.59 -16.28
C LEU A 18 -8.86 -30.11 -15.13
N ARG A 19 -9.09 -31.36 -14.68
CA ARG A 19 -8.38 -31.99 -13.54
C ARG A 19 -8.40 -31.13 -12.28
N THR A 20 -9.52 -30.44 -12.04
CA THR A 20 -9.68 -29.54 -10.89
C THR A 20 -11.08 -29.63 -10.31
N TYR A 21 -11.24 -29.07 -9.11
CA TYR A 21 -12.55 -28.95 -8.46
C TYR A 21 -13.18 -27.61 -8.84
N LEU A 22 -14.41 -27.66 -9.32
CA LEU A 22 -15.27 -26.50 -9.60
C LEU A 22 -16.33 -26.37 -8.51
N ARG A 23 -16.85 -25.18 -8.32
CA ARG A 23 -17.97 -24.93 -7.40
C ARG A 23 -19.21 -25.71 -7.85
N GLY A 24 -19.86 -26.39 -6.92
CA GLY A 24 -21.15 -27.01 -7.14
C GLY A 24 -22.30 -25.99 -7.23
N LYS A 25 -23.46 -26.41 -7.74
CA LYS A 25 -24.65 -25.52 -7.86
C LYS A 25 -25.08 -24.87 -6.55
N ASN A 26 -24.86 -25.54 -5.42
CA ASN A 26 -25.23 -25.08 -4.09
C ASN A 26 -24.02 -24.70 -3.24
N PHE A 27 -22.95 -24.21 -3.86
CA PHE A 27 -21.72 -23.86 -3.19
C PHE A 27 -21.97 -22.86 -2.07
N ARG A 28 -21.49 -23.20 -0.85
CA ARG A 28 -21.49 -22.32 0.33
C ARG A 28 -20.10 -22.39 0.97
N PRO A 29 -19.34 -21.29 0.97
CA PRO A 29 -18.05 -21.26 1.64
C PRO A 29 -18.24 -21.46 3.16
N ARG A 30 -17.37 -22.27 3.79
CA ARG A 30 -17.44 -22.57 5.22
C ARG A 30 -16.20 -22.06 5.97
N TYR A 31 -15.09 -21.93 5.29
CA TYR A 31 -13.80 -21.67 5.91
C TYR A 31 -13.33 -20.23 5.73
N PHE A 32 -13.85 -19.53 4.75
CA PHE A 32 -13.63 -18.10 4.59
C PHE A 32 -14.88 -17.48 3.93
N GLN A 33 -15.07 -16.20 4.13
CA GLN A 33 -16.11 -15.42 3.46
C GLN A 33 -15.45 -14.72 2.28
N PRO A 34 -15.86 -15.01 1.01
CA PRO A 34 -15.33 -14.29 -0.14
C PRO A 34 -15.69 -12.82 -0.06
N ASP A 35 -14.71 -11.95 -0.21
CA ASP A 35 -14.90 -10.52 -0.31
C ASP A 35 -14.62 -10.07 -1.75
N ALA A 36 -15.51 -9.26 -2.30
CA ALA A 36 -15.32 -8.68 -3.62
C ALA A 36 -14.16 -7.69 -3.66
N ALA A 37 -13.92 -6.98 -2.55
CA ALA A 37 -12.80 -6.05 -2.45
C ALA A 37 -11.46 -6.78 -2.56
N ASP A 38 -11.31 -7.94 -1.90
CA ASP A 38 -10.10 -8.77 -2.01
C ASP A 38 -9.86 -9.24 -3.44
N TYR A 39 -10.93 -9.63 -4.15
CA TYR A 39 -10.84 -10.04 -5.55
C TYR A 39 -10.35 -8.90 -6.45
N PHE A 40 -10.95 -7.71 -6.32
CA PHE A 40 -10.57 -6.55 -7.11
C PHE A 40 -9.18 -6.03 -6.76
N ALA A 41 -8.79 -6.05 -5.49
CA ALA A 41 -7.43 -5.70 -5.07
C ALA A 41 -6.38 -6.64 -5.68
N GLN A 42 -6.67 -7.96 -5.69
CA GLN A 42 -5.78 -8.93 -6.31
C GLN A 42 -5.70 -8.76 -7.84
N LEU A 43 -6.83 -8.46 -8.48
CA LEU A 43 -6.89 -8.20 -9.92
C LEU A 43 -6.03 -6.98 -10.28
N GLN A 44 -6.14 -5.90 -9.52
CA GLN A 44 -5.31 -4.70 -9.69
C GLN A 44 -3.83 -4.98 -9.43
N ALA A 45 -3.51 -5.80 -8.42
CA ALA A 45 -2.13 -6.16 -8.12
C ALA A 45 -1.47 -6.94 -9.28
N VAL A 46 -2.22 -7.80 -9.97
CA VAL A 46 -1.73 -8.50 -11.17
C VAL A 46 -1.58 -7.53 -12.34
N GLU A 47 -2.56 -6.64 -12.57
CA GLU A 47 -2.50 -5.64 -13.65
C GLU A 47 -1.31 -4.70 -13.52
N HIS A 48 -0.95 -4.35 -12.29
CA HIS A 48 0.19 -3.47 -12.01
C HIS A 48 1.53 -4.20 -11.84
N ASP A 49 1.60 -5.48 -12.24
CA ASP A 49 2.80 -6.34 -12.11
C ASP A 49 3.34 -6.45 -10.65
N LEU A 50 2.51 -6.16 -9.65
CA LEU A 50 2.87 -6.32 -8.25
C LEU A 50 2.85 -7.79 -7.81
N VAL A 51 2.02 -8.59 -8.47
CA VAL A 51 1.90 -10.04 -8.26
C VAL A 51 1.86 -10.71 -9.63
N ALA A 52 2.71 -11.69 -9.86
CA ALA A 52 2.64 -12.46 -11.10
C ALA A 52 1.33 -13.25 -11.16
N GLU A 53 0.68 -13.34 -12.32
CA GLU A 53 -0.59 -14.06 -12.51
C GLU A 53 -0.56 -15.49 -11.92
N LYS A 54 0.54 -16.22 -12.15
CA LYS A 54 0.75 -17.58 -11.60
C LYS A 54 0.86 -17.66 -10.07
N GLN A 55 1.10 -16.53 -9.40
CA GLN A 55 1.17 -16.41 -7.94
C GLN A 55 -0.14 -15.91 -7.34
N SER A 56 -1.06 -15.45 -8.21
CA SER A 56 -2.40 -15.06 -7.80
C SER A 56 -3.23 -16.28 -7.42
N TRP A 57 -4.14 -16.10 -6.46
CA TRP A 57 -5.15 -17.10 -6.14
C TRP A 57 -6.37 -17.07 -7.09
N ILE A 58 -6.42 -16.08 -7.99
CA ILE A 58 -7.46 -15.98 -9.02
C ILE A 58 -7.18 -17.04 -10.07
N SER A 59 -8.19 -17.89 -10.33
CA SER A 59 -8.10 -18.98 -11.32
C SER A 59 -8.59 -18.59 -12.71
N PHE A 60 -9.27 -17.48 -12.85
CA PHE A 60 -9.80 -16.96 -14.11
C PHE A 60 -9.76 -15.43 -14.09
N PHE A 61 -9.10 -14.86 -15.07
CA PHE A 61 -9.04 -13.42 -15.30
C PHE A 61 -10.02 -13.08 -16.43
N PRO A 62 -11.08 -12.30 -16.15
CA PRO A 62 -11.93 -11.76 -17.20
C PRO A 62 -11.16 -10.70 -18.00
N ASP A 63 -11.60 -10.42 -19.22
CA ASP A 63 -11.16 -9.21 -19.89
C ASP A 63 -11.58 -7.99 -19.07
N TYR A 64 -10.62 -7.16 -18.69
CA TYR A 64 -10.90 -5.94 -17.94
C TYR A 64 -9.91 -4.85 -18.36
N ALA A 65 -10.31 -3.62 -18.15
CA ALA A 65 -9.46 -2.46 -18.35
C ALA A 65 -9.41 -1.65 -17.05
N ALA A 66 -8.21 -1.37 -16.59
CA ALA A 66 -7.98 -0.39 -15.54
C ALA A 66 -7.37 0.87 -16.16
N THR A 67 -7.78 2.04 -15.68
CA THR A 67 -7.08 3.27 -16.04
C THR A 67 -5.71 3.23 -15.35
N PRO A 68 -4.60 3.33 -16.10
CA PRO A 68 -3.29 3.33 -15.47
C PRO A 68 -3.22 4.55 -14.55
N ILE A 69 -3.11 4.31 -13.26
CA ILE A 69 -2.77 5.34 -12.30
C ILE A 69 -1.28 5.63 -12.52
N PRO A 70 -0.88 6.89 -12.83
CA PRO A 70 0.52 7.21 -12.98
C PRO A 70 1.25 6.95 -11.68
N ALA A 71 1.75 5.75 -11.49
CA ALA A 71 2.58 5.39 -10.36
C ALA A 71 3.96 6.02 -10.59
N ARG A 72 4.24 7.14 -9.95
CA ARG A 72 5.62 7.59 -9.78
C ARG A 72 6.25 6.68 -8.75
N GLY A 73 7.19 5.88 -9.19
CA GLY A 73 7.94 4.98 -8.31
C GLY A 73 8.53 5.74 -7.12
N VAL A 74 8.48 5.12 -5.97
CA VAL A 74 9.23 5.54 -4.79
C VAL A 74 10.54 4.77 -4.79
N ASP A 75 11.66 5.45 -4.63
CA ASP A 75 12.94 4.79 -4.49
C ASP A 75 12.93 3.88 -3.25
N PRO A 76 13.24 2.57 -3.38
CA PRO A 76 13.24 1.65 -2.25
C PRO A 76 14.18 2.06 -1.12
N GLU A 77 15.30 2.72 -1.42
CA GLU A 77 16.22 3.20 -0.40
C GLU A 77 15.63 4.37 0.37
N VAL A 78 15.02 5.32 -0.32
CA VAL A 78 14.29 6.42 0.31
C VAL A 78 13.19 5.89 1.22
N LEU A 79 12.39 4.92 0.76
CA LEU A 79 11.35 4.32 1.57
C LEU A 79 11.91 3.66 2.83
N ARG A 80 13.00 2.89 2.70
CA ARG A 80 13.65 2.22 3.83
C ARG A 80 14.12 3.23 4.88
N GLU A 81 14.81 4.29 4.46
CA GLU A 81 15.32 5.31 5.37
C GLU A 81 14.20 6.09 6.09
N VAL A 82 13.11 6.40 5.37
CA VAL A 82 11.93 7.03 5.98
C VAL A 82 11.29 6.10 7.01
N LEU A 83 11.13 4.81 6.70
CA LEU A 83 10.57 3.83 7.65
C LEU A 83 11.46 3.66 8.89
N SER A 84 12.78 3.60 8.70
CA SER A 84 13.74 3.54 9.82
C SER A 84 13.63 4.81 10.68
N ALA A 85 13.56 5.98 10.07
CA ALA A 85 13.44 7.24 10.81
C ALA A 85 12.13 7.32 11.62
N ILE A 86 11.01 6.81 11.09
CA ILE A 86 9.73 6.69 11.83
C ILE A 86 9.89 5.73 13.01
N GLN A 87 10.48 4.56 12.79
CA GLN A 87 10.65 3.55 13.83
C GLN A 87 11.56 4.03 14.96
N GLU A 88 12.64 4.74 14.62
CA GLU A 88 13.65 5.23 15.55
C GLU A 88 13.31 6.60 16.14
N LYS A 89 12.19 7.21 15.73
CA LYS A 89 11.76 8.56 16.10
C LYS A 89 12.88 9.57 15.88
N SER A 90 13.49 9.54 14.71
CA SER A 90 14.62 10.37 14.31
C SER A 90 14.24 11.36 13.22
N ALA A 91 15.05 12.39 13.03
CA ALA A 91 14.96 13.29 11.89
C ALA A 91 15.90 12.84 10.78
N LEU A 92 15.44 13.00 9.55
CA LEU A 92 16.13 12.61 8.32
C LEU A 92 16.35 13.83 7.44
N GLN A 93 17.55 14.01 6.93
CA GLN A 93 17.82 15.01 5.90
C GLN A 93 17.48 14.42 4.53
N ILE A 94 16.63 15.12 3.78
CA ILE A 94 16.19 14.73 2.44
C ILE A 94 16.50 15.80 1.41
N THR A 95 16.75 15.39 0.17
CA THR A 95 16.68 16.26 -1.02
C THR A 95 15.27 16.14 -1.59
N TYR A 96 14.50 17.21 -1.55
CA TYR A 96 13.08 17.22 -1.91
C TYR A 96 12.77 18.15 -3.06
N GLN A 97 12.04 17.64 -4.08
CA GLN A 97 11.52 18.41 -5.21
C GLN A 97 10.14 18.95 -4.89
N SER A 98 10.06 20.22 -4.49
CA SER A 98 8.79 20.92 -4.29
C SER A 98 8.08 21.20 -5.63
N MET A 99 6.76 21.39 -5.58
CA MET A 99 6.00 21.87 -6.77
C MET A 99 6.21 23.37 -7.02
N SER A 100 6.50 24.12 -5.98
CA SER A 100 6.62 25.58 -6.04
C SER A 100 8.03 26.08 -6.35
N ARG A 101 9.02 25.20 -6.43
CA ARG A 101 10.42 25.56 -6.69
C ARG A 101 10.97 24.74 -7.84
N PRO A 102 11.68 25.34 -8.79
CA PRO A 102 12.28 24.63 -9.91
C PRO A 102 13.41 23.69 -9.47
N GLU A 103 14.18 24.07 -8.44
CA GLU A 103 15.32 23.30 -7.94
C GLU A 103 14.98 22.51 -6.69
N PRO A 104 15.50 21.27 -6.56
CA PRO A 104 15.39 20.49 -5.34
C PRO A 104 16.08 21.21 -4.18
N THR A 105 15.55 21.05 -2.97
CA THR A 105 16.12 21.66 -1.76
C THR A 105 16.36 20.61 -0.69
N ALA A 106 17.47 20.77 0.04
CA ALA A 106 17.73 19.98 1.24
C ALA A 106 16.79 20.42 2.37
N ARG A 107 16.22 19.44 3.07
CA ARG A 107 15.31 19.68 4.21
C ARG A 107 15.54 18.65 5.29
N TRP A 108 15.51 19.10 6.52
CA TRP A 108 15.40 18.22 7.68
C TRP A 108 13.93 17.98 8.02
N ILE A 109 13.52 16.72 8.05
CA ILE A 109 12.17 16.32 8.40
C ILE A 109 12.23 15.27 9.50
N ALA A 110 11.30 15.31 10.44
CA ALA A 110 11.07 14.27 11.43
C ALA A 110 9.78 13.52 11.04
N PRO A 111 9.89 12.42 10.29
CA PRO A 111 8.73 11.66 9.83
C PRO A 111 8.14 10.84 10.99
N HIS A 112 6.82 10.72 11.06
CA HIS A 112 6.14 9.93 12.09
C HIS A 112 5.04 9.03 11.55
N ALA A 113 4.59 9.25 10.30
CA ALA A 113 3.53 8.43 9.70
C ALA A 113 3.64 8.36 8.18
N ILE A 114 2.93 7.38 7.59
CA ILE A 114 2.74 7.24 6.15
C ILE A 114 1.25 7.28 5.85
N GLY A 115 0.85 8.04 4.84
CA GLY A 115 -0.52 8.14 4.35
C GLY A 115 -0.60 7.90 2.86
N PHE A 116 -1.76 7.42 2.42
CA PHE A 116 -2.09 7.26 1.00
C PHE A 116 -3.34 8.07 0.68
N ASP A 117 -3.27 8.93 -0.35
CA ASP A 117 -4.37 9.81 -0.74
C ASP A 117 -5.29 9.22 -1.83
N GLY A 118 -5.16 7.93 -2.09
CA GLY A 118 -5.84 7.24 -3.19
C GLY A 118 -5.02 7.20 -4.49
N PHE A 119 -3.96 8.00 -4.62
CA PHE A 119 -3.09 8.08 -5.80
C PHE A 119 -1.60 8.03 -5.45
N ARG A 120 -1.20 8.57 -4.29
CA ARG A 120 0.20 8.82 -3.96
C ARG A 120 0.48 8.53 -2.49
N TRP A 121 1.66 8.01 -2.25
CA TRP A 121 2.18 7.81 -0.91
C TRP A 121 2.88 9.05 -0.39
N HIS A 122 2.55 9.43 0.83
CA HIS A 122 3.13 10.55 1.57
C HIS A 122 3.77 10.07 2.85
N THR A 123 4.80 10.76 3.31
CA THR A 123 5.18 10.73 4.72
C THR A 123 4.70 12.00 5.39
N ARG A 124 4.03 11.86 6.55
CA ARG A 124 3.73 12.96 7.46
C ARG A 124 4.95 13.23 8.32
N ALA A 125 5.42 14.47 8.36
CA ALA A 125 6.65 14.82 9.03
C ALA A 125 6.64 16.27 9.53
N PHE A 126 7.33 16.52 10.64
CA PHE A 126 7.67 17.89 11.04
C PHE A 126 8.83 18.39 10.16
N CYS A 127 8.65 19.51 9.48
CA CYS A 127 9.69 20.17 8.70
C CYS A 127 10.46 21.14 9.61
N LYS A 128 11.71 20.83 9.94
CA LYS A 128 12.54 21.71 10.79
C LYS A 128 12.82 23.07 10.16
N THR A 129 12.81 23.16 8.83
CA THR A 129 13.03 24.43 8.11
C THR A 129 11.83 25.37 8.19
N ASP A 130 10.63 24.82 8.12
CA ASP A 130 9.39 25.59 8.08
C ASP A 130 8.66 25.59 9.44
N GLU A 131 9.17 24.79 10.41
CA GLU A 131 8.66 24.62 11.78
C GLU A 131 7.18 24.21 11.85
N VAL A 132 6.73 23.39 10.87
CA VAL A 132 5.35 22.90 10.80
C VAL A 132 5.30 21.44 10.34
N PHE A 133 4.21 20.75 10.71
CA PHE A 133 3.90 19.44 10.16
C PHE A 133 3.39 19.54 8.72
N LYS A 134 3.91 18.69 7.85
CA LYS A 134 3.57 18.65 6.42
C LYS A 134 3.54 17.23 5.87
N ASN A 135 2.84 17.08 4.76
CA ASN A 135 2.90 15.88 3.95
C ASN A 135 3.97 16.03 2.86
N PHE A 136 4.92 15.10 2.84
CA PHE A 136 5.94 15.00 1.81
C PHE A 136 5.64 13.81 0.91
N LEU A 137 5.51 14.05 -0.40
CA LEU A 137 5.35 12.98 -1.38
C LEU A 137 6.63 12.13 -1.44
N LEU A 138 6.53 10.83 -1.17
CA LEU A 138 7.68 9.93 -1.21
C LEU A 138 8.34 9.91 -2.60
N SER A 139 7.56 9.94 -3.66
CA SER A 139 8.06 9.99 -5.05
C SER A 139 8.76 11.30 -5.44
N ARG A 140 8.78 12.31 -4.57
CA ARG A 140 9.49 13.58 -4.74
C ARG A 140 10.69 13.74 -3.82
N THR A 141 10.90 12.76 -2.95
CA THR A 141 12.13 12.63 -2.18
C THR A 141 13.17 11.97 -3.08
N LEU A 142 14.15 12.74 -3.51
CA LEU A 142 15.15 12.27 -4.50
C LEU A 142 16.27 11.49 -3.84
N GLN A 143 16.66 11.91 -2.64
CA GLN A 143 17.75 11.29 -1.87
C GLN A 143 17.54 11.52 -0.37
N THR A 144 18.09 10.64 0.41
CA THR A 144 18.24 10.74 1.87
C THR A 144 19.71 10.91 2.22
N HIS A 145 20.00 11.57 3.33
CA HIS A 145 21.35 11.86 3.75
C HIS A 145 21.58 11.50 5.22
N GLY A 146 21.81 12.51 6.08
CA GLY A 146 22.09 12.29 7.50
C GLY A 146 20.84 12.03 8.34
N VAL A 147 21.06 11.43 9.50
CA VAL A 147 20.05 11.19 10.52
C VAL A 147 20.47 11.91 11.80
N GLU A 148 19.52 12.51 12.51
CA GLU A 148 19.74 13.14 13.81
C GLU A 148 18.53 12.94 14.75
N ALA A 149 18.64 13.32 16.01
CA ALA A 149 17.51 13.25 16.93
C ALA A 149 16.36 14.14 16.44
N SER A 150 15.12 13.61 16.49
CA SER A 150 13.94 14.35 16.04
C SER A 150 13.78 15.68 16.77
N GLY A 151 13.83 15.65 18.10
CA GLY A 151 13.55 16.79 18.95
C GLY A 151 12.06 17.22 18.96
N VAL A 152 11.19 16.48 18.25
CA VAL A 152 9.76 16.76 18.14
C VAL A 152 8.99 15.49 18.48
N MET A 153 7.89 15.63 19.23
CA MET A 153 7.01 14.52 19.60
C MET A 153 5.90 14.36 18.56
N ASP A 154 5.57 13.13 18.20
CA ASP A 154 4.55 12.80 17.20
C ASP A 154 3.16 13.30 17.63
N GLU A 155 2.90 13.31 18.94
CA GLU A 155 1.66 13.79 19.56
C GLU A 155 1.41 15.28 19.37
N ALA A 156 2.44 16.05 18.99
CA ALA A 156 2.31 17.48 18.69
C ALA A 156 1.60 17.76 17.34
N ASP A 157 1.42 16.74 16.50
CA ASP A 157 0.69 16.86 15.23
C ASP A 157 -0.82 16.73 15.45
N ALA A 158 -1.46 17.82 15.82
CA ALA A 158 -2.91 17.84 16.08
C ALA A 158 -3.74 17.42 14.84
N ASP A 159 -3.34 17.86 13.65
CA ASP A 159 -4.05 17.51 12.40
C ASP A 159 -4.04 16.01 12.11
N TRP A 160 -2.96 15.31 12.49
CA TRP A 160 -2.86 13.86 12.30
C TRP A 160 -3.70 13.08 13.32
N GLN A 161 -3.92 13.64 14.50
CA GLN A 161 -4.71 13.03 15.55
C GLN A 161 -6.23 13.19 15.32
N GLU A 162 -6.62 14.09 14.42
CA GLU A 162 -8.03 14.33 14.12
C GLU A 162 -8.58 13.21 13.23
N HIS A 163 -9.52 12.40 13.76
CA HIS A 163 -10.17 11.35 13.03
C HIS A 163 -11.53 11.80 12.49
N VAL A 164 -11.70 11.72 11.18
CA VAL A 164 -12.99 11.94 10.52
C VAL A 164 -13.63 10.56 10.24
N THR A 165 -14.82 10.35 10.82
CA THR A 165 -15.63 9.16 10.48
C THR A 165 -16.47 9.50 9.24
N LEU A 166 -16.31 8.71 8.17
CA LEU A 166 -17.06 8.82 6.92
C LEU A 166 -18.28 7.90 6.96
#